data_7cbb7bfbe9075b1e528cbaf5f294e906
#
_entry.id   7cbb7bfbe9075b1e528cbaf5f294e906
#
_cell.length_a   1.000
_cell.length_b   1.000
_cell.length_c   1.000
_cell.angle_alpha   90.00
_cell.angle_beta   90.00
_cell.angle_gamma   90.00
#
_symmetry.space_group_name_H-M   'P 1'
#
loop_
_entity.id
_entity.type
_entity.pdbx_description
1 polymer ?
#
loop_
_entity_poly.entity_id
_entity_poly.type
_entity_poly.pdbx_seq_one_letter_code
_entity_poly.pdbx_strand_id
1 'polypeptide(L)'
;MEQTITFNSDGLTLSGIVHTPDDLEPGETRPAICVLHGFGSNKGSTSCLWPARTFCDWGYITLRFDMRSCGESNGEKNHINCLEQVEDTRAAITYMQGRDDVDTDRIGLIGSSFGAAVTVYTAGVDERVSAAISSGGWGDGARKFRNQHVGDEAWAKFTDMMERGRKHRAETGEPLMVPRYDIVPMP
;
A
#
# COMPACT_ATOMS: atom_id res chain seq x y z
N MET A 1 -17.48 -11.85 -7.83
CA MET A 1 -16.56 -13.03 -7.72
C MET A 1 -15.23 -12.60 -7.09
N GLU A 2 -14.57 -13.46 -6.26
CA GLU A 2 -13.20 -13.18 -5.72
C GLU A 2 -12.20 -14.21 -6.28
N GLN A 3 -11.02 -13.75 -6.73
CA GLN A 3 -9.95 -14.60 -7.26
C GLN A 3 -8.63 -14.25 -6.57
N THR A 4 -8.01 -15.23 -5.91
CA THR A 4 -6.63 -15.09 -5.40
C THR A 4 -5.65 -15.14 -6.56
N ILE A 5 -4.72 -14.20 -6.57
CA ILE A 5 -3.70 -14.06 -7.61
C ILE A 5 -2.32 -13.77 -7.00
N THR A 6 -1.30 -13.93 -7.82
CA THR A 6 0.04 -13.42 -7.54
C THR A 6 0.56 -12.65 -8.74
N PHE A 7 1.42 -11.67 -8.51
CA PHE A 7 2.13 -10.92 -9.54
C PHE A 7 3.55 -10.58 -9.09
N ASN A 8 4.42 -10.22 -10.03
CA ASN A 8 5.81 -9.90 -9.75
C ASN A 8 6.00 -8.38 -9.55
N SER A 9 6.82 -8.01 -8.56
CA SER A 9 7.34 -6.66 -8.36
C SER A 9 8.82 -6.76 -8.00
N ASP A 10 9.71 -6.28 -8.85
CA ASP A 10 11.17 -6.31 -8.65
C ASP A 10 11.74 -7.68 -8.23
N GLY A 11 11.23 -8.75 -8.83
CA GLY A 11 11.64 -10.12 -8.49
C GLY A 11 10.96 -10.70 -7.25
N LEU A 12 10.13 -9.94 -6.54
CA LEU A 12 9.31 -10.43 -5.44
C LEU A 12 7.94 -10.88 -5.94
N THR A 13 7.42 -11.97 -5.37
CA THR A 13 6.04 -12.42 -5.61
C THR A 13 5.13 -11.74 -4.60
N LEU A 14 4.16 -10.96 -5.10
CA LEU A 14 3.14 -10.32 -4.29
C LEU A 14 1.81 -11.07 -4.38
N SER A 15 1.10 -11.15 -3.25
CA SER A 15 -0.20 -11.82 -3.13
C SER A 15 -1.34 -10.80 -3.17
N GLY A 16 -2.35 -11.07 -4.00
CA GLY A 16 -3.51 -10.22 -4.16
C GLY A 16 -4.83 -10.98 -4.28
N ILE A 17 -5.92 -10.24 -4.21
CA ILE A 17 -7.26 -10.71 -4.48
C ILE A 17 -7.94 -9.73 -5.43
N VAL A 18 -8.32 -10.22 -6.60
CA VAL A 18 -9.15 -9.49 -7.55
C VAL A 18 -10.62 -9.75 -7.24
N HIS A 19 -11.40 -8.69 -7.23
CA HIS A 19 -12.87 -8.77 -7.20
C HIS A 19 -13.39 -8.36 -8.57
N THR A 20 -14.23 -9.20 -9.14
CA THR A 20 -14.90 -8.94 -10.42
C THR A 20 -16.41 -8.83 -10.16
N PRO A 21 -17.09 -7.78 -10.68
CA PRO A 21 -18.54 -7.67 -10.60
C PRO A 21 -19.25 -8.90 -11.16
N ASP A 22 -20.37 -9.29 -10.53
CA ASP A 22 -21.11 -10.48 -10.94
C ASP A 22 -21.92 -10.26 -12.25
N ASP A 23 -22.11 -8.99 -12.64
CA ASP A 23 -22.79 -8.56 -13.84
C ASP A 23 -21.86 -8.24 -15.03
N LEU A 24 -20.59 -8.61 -14.94
CA LEU A 24 -19.62 -8.41 -16.03
C LEU A 24 -19.90 -9.40 -17.15
N GLU A 25 -20.18 -8.87 -18.34
CA GLU A 25 -20.46 -9.68 -19.53
C GLU A 25 -19.17 -10.11 -20.27
N PRO A 26 -19.17 -11.25 -20.96
CA PRO A 26 -18.01 -11.70 -21.74
C PRO A 26 -17.57 -10.67 -22.80
N GLY A 27 -16.30 -10.27 -22.74
CA GLY A 27 -15.73 -9.27 -23.65
C GLY A 27 -15.99 -7.79 -23.23
N GLU A 28 -16.67 -7.57 -22.12
CA GLU A 28 -16.82 -6.25 -21.54
C GLU A 28 -15.56 -5.87 -20.75
N THR A 29 -15.20 -4.59 -20.78
CA THR A 29 -14.13 -4.02 -19.92
C THR A 29 -14.71 -3.04 -18.91
N ARG A 30 -14.21 -3.07 -17.69
CA ARG A 30 -14.62 -2.17 -16.60
C ARG A 30 -13.44 -1.35 -16.07
N PRO A 31 -13.69 -0.15 -15.54
CA PRO A 31 -12.64 0.58 -14.83
C PRO A 31 -12.16 -0.22 -13.61
N ALA A 32 -10.88 -0.03 -13.24
CA ALA A 32 -10.27 -0.77 -12.16
C ALA A 32 -9.78 0.11 -11.02
N ILE A 33 -9.71 -0.45 -9.81
CA ILE A 33 -9.18 0.24 -8.62
C ILE A 33 -8.24 -0.70 -7.85
N CYS A 34 -6.99 -0.26 -7.66
CA CYS A 34 -6.07 -0.92 -6.72
C CYS A 34 -6.25 -0.32 -5.32
N VAL A 35 -6.35 -1.20 -4.32
CA VAL A 35 -6.65 -0.84 -2.92
C VAL A 35 -5.45 -1.15 -2.03
N LEU A 36 -4.89 -0.11 -1.39
CA LEU A 36 -3.64 -0.15 -0.64
C LEU A 36 -3.89 -0.09 0.86
N HIS A 37 -3.28 -1.01 1.61
CA HIS A 37 -3.38 -1.09 3.07
C HIS A 37 -2.46 -0.10 3.80
N GLY A 38 -2.71 0.11 5.09
CA GLY A 38 -1.90 0.95 5.97
C GLY A 38 -0.58 0.30 6.41
N PHE A 39 0.21 1.01 7.22
CA PHE A 39 1.52 0.60 7.74
C PHE A 39 1.46 -0.76 8.45
N GLY A 40 2.25 -1.72 7.97
CA GLY A 40 2.36 -3.07 8.55
C GLY A 40 1.02 -3.84 8.60
N SER A 41 0.08 -3.50 7.71
CA SER A 41 -1.21 -4.17 7.56
C SER A 41 -1.16 -5.19 6.42
N ASN A 42 -2.31 -5.61 5.91
CA ASN A 42 -2.42 -6.56 4.80
C ASN A 42 -3.73 -6.38 4.02
N LYS A 43 -3.86 -7.09 2.89
CA LYS A 43 -5.04 -7.08 2.01
C LYS A 43 -6.34 -7.54 2.67
N GLY A 44 -6.26 -8.30 3.78
CA GLY A 44 -7.42 -8.77 4.55
C GLY A 44 -7.96 -7.75 5.54
N SER A 45 -7.26 -6.62 5.76
CA SER A 45 -7.71 -5.58 6.68
C SER A 45 -9.01 -4.94 6.23
N THR A 46 -9.81 -4.47 7.18
CA THR A 46 -11.10 -3.80 6.92
C THR A 46 -10.93 -2.60 6.00
N SER A 47 -9.82 -1.86 6.14
CA SER A 47 -9.50 -0.70 5.31
C SER A 47 -9.20 -1.03 3.84
N CYS A 48 -8.95 -2.30 3.50
CA CYS A 48 -8.83 -2.80 2.13
C CYS A 48 -10.09 -3.54 1.67
N LEU A 49 -10.61 -4.41 2.52
CA LEU A 49 -11.73 -5.28 2.19
C LEU A 49 -13.01 -4.50 1.84
N TRP A 50 -13.34 -3.51 2.69
CA TRP A 50 -14.54 -2.72 2.47
C TRP A 50 -14.49 -1.89 1.18
N PRO A 51 -13.46 -1.08 0.90
CA PRO A 51 -13.38 -0.36 -0.36
C PRO A 51 -13.38 -1.30 -1.57
N ALA A 52 -12.62 -2.41 -1.53
CA ALA A 52 -12.58 -3.34 -2.63
C ALA A 52 -13.96 -3.92 -2.98
N ARG A 53 -14.72 -4.34 -1.98
CA ARG A 53 -16.08 -4.84 -2.18
C ARG A 53 -17.04 -3.75 -2.63
N THR A 54 -17.04 -2.60 -1.98
CA THR A 54 -17.92 -1.49 -2.30
C THR A 54 -17.74 -1.01 -3.76
N PHE A 55 -16.51 -0.84 -4.21
CA PHE A 55 -16.25 -0.46 -5.59
C PHE A 55 -16.60 -1.59 -6.57
N CYS A 56 -16.41 -2.85 -6.18
CA CYS A 56 -16.84 -3.99 -6.98
C CYS A 56 -18.39 -4.02 -7.14
N ASP A 57 -19.12 -3.76 -6.06
CA ASP A 57 -20.60 -3.65 -6.09
C ASP A 57 -21.08 -2.47 -6.97
N TRP A 58 -20.21 -1.47 -7.17
CA TRP A 58 -20.48 -0.32 -8.07
C TRP A 58 -20.00 -0.56 -9.51
N GLY A 59 -19.57 -1.78 -9.84
CA GLY A 59 -19.20 -2.17 -11.19
C GLY A 59 -17.73 -1.97 -11.55
N TYR A 60 -16.84 -1.72 -10.59
CA TYR A 60 -15.40 -1.65 -10.81
C TYR A 60 -14.75 -3.03 -10.62
N ILE A 61 -13.71 -3.35 -11.39
CA ILE A 61 -12.82 -4.45 -11.04
C ILE A 61 -11.83 -3.93 -9.99
N THR A 62 -11.68 -4.63 -8.86
CA THR A 62 -10.80 -4.15 -7.80
C THR A 62 -9.71 -5.16 -7.47
N LEU A 63 -8.51 -4.66 -7.18
CA LEU A 63 -7.38 -5.45 -6.69
C LEU A 63 -6.97 -4.93 -5.31
N ARG A 64 -7.11 -5.75 -4.27
CA ARG A 64 -6.45 -5.54 -2.98
C ARG A 64 -5.29 -6.50 -2.86
N PHE A 65 -4.13 -6.02 -2.46
CA PHE A 65 -2.92 -6.84 -2.40
C PHE A 65 -2.07 -6.53 -1.18
N ASP A 66 -1.22 -7.46 -0.80
CA ASP A 66 -0.19 -7.25 0.21
C ASP A 66 1.02 -6.61 -0.48
N MET A 67 1.35 -5.39 -0.10
CA MET A 67 2.61 -4.78 -0.52
C MET A 67 3.78 -5.57 0.06
N ARG A 68 4.99 -5.47 -0.54
CA ARG A 68 6.18 -6.24 -0.11
C ARG A 68 6.38 -6.19 1.40
N SER A 69 6.90 -7.25 1.96
CA SER A 69 7.17 -7.40 3.40
C SER A 69 5.92 -7.46 4.30
N CYS A 70 4.72 -7.50 3.70
CA CYS A 70 3.43 -7.54 4.39
C CYS A 70 2.64 -8.81 4.01
N GLY A 71 1.78 -9.26 4.92
CA GLY A 71 0.85 -10.37 4.69
C GLY A 71 1.51 -11.63 4.15
N GLU A 72 1.05 -12.08 2.97
CA GLU A 72 1.55 -13.26 2.25
C GLU A 72 2.54 -12.93 1.12
N SER A 73 2.83 -11.64 0.91
CA SER A 73 3.83 -11.21 -0.08
C SER A 73 5.25 -11.43 0.40
N ASN A 74 6.13 -11.67 -0.57
CA ASN A 74 7.56 -11.80 -0.31
C ASN A 74 8.18 -10.45 0.07
N GLY A 75 9.43 -10.48 0.54
CA GLY A 75 10.20 -9.33 0.99
C GLY A 75 10.82 -9.55 2.36
N GLU A 76 11.68 -8.64 2.77
CA GLU A 76 12.30 -8.66 4.10
C GLU A 76 11.24 -8.34 5.16
N LYS A 77 11.00 -9.28 6.07
CA LYS A 77 9.93 -9.16 7.08
C LYS A 77 10.14 -7.92 7.96
N ASN A 78 9.07 -7.13 8.13
CA ASN A 78 9.05 -5.86 8.87
C ASN A 78 9.83 -4.70 8.21
N HIS A 79 10.32 -4.85 6.99
CA HIS A 79 10.90 -3.76 6.22
C HIS A 79 9.79 -3.03 5.46
N ILE A 80 9.44 -1.83 5.90
CA ILE A 80 8.39 -0.99 5.30
C ILE A 80 9.01 0.29 4.74
N ASN A 81 9.06 0.39 3.42
CA ASN A 81 9.60 1.54 2.71
C ASN A 81 8.57 2.07 1.70
N CYS A 82 8.25 3.37 1.79
CA CYS A 82 7.24 3.98 0.95
C CYS A 82 7.56 3.87 -0.55
N LEU A 83 8.80 4.16 -0.93
CA LEU A 83 9.20 4.16 -2.35
C LEU A 83 9.19 2.76 -2.95
N GLU A 84 9.59 1.75 -2.18
CA GLU A 84 9.50 0.37 -2.63
C GLU A 84 8.04 -0.09 -2.79
N GLN A 85 7.14 0.37 -1.91
CA GLN A 85 5.71 0.08 -2.04
C GLN A 85 5.02 0.89 -3.15
N VAL A 86 5.61 2.00 -3.58
CA VAL A 86 5.22 2.68 -4.83
C VAL A 86 5.51 1.77 -6.02
N GLU A 87 6.69 1.13 -6.08
CA GLU A 87 7.00 0.17 -7.17
C GLU A 87 6.05 -1.05 -7.15
N ASP A 88 5.67 -1.54 -5.97
CA ASP A 88 4.65 -2.60 -5.85
C ASP A 88 3.30 -2.17 -6.42
N THR A 89 2.92 -0.92 -6.16
CA THR A 89 1.66 -0.35 -6.67
C THR A 89 1.72 -0.19 -8.19
N ARG A 90 2.85 0.22 -8.75
CA ARG A 90 3.08 0.29 -10.21
C ARG A 90 3.04 -1.09 -10.85
N ALA A 91 3.58 -2.11 -10.17
CA ALA A 91 3.46 -3.50 -10.62
C ALA A 91 2.00 -4.00 -10.56
N ALA A 92 1.22 -3.62 -9.55
CA ALA A 92 -0.21 -3.91 -9.47
C ALA A 92 -1.00 -3.25 -10.61
N ILE A 93 -0.69 -2.00 -10.98
CA ILE A 93 -1.27 -1.33 -12.14
C ILE A 93 -0.94 -2.11 -13.41
N THR A 94 0.33 -2.53 -13.58
CA THR A 94 0.76 -3.33 -14.75
C THR A 94 0.01 -4.67 -14.81
N TYR A 95 -0.18 -5.34 -13.67
CA TYR A 95 -0.98 -6.55 -13.61
C TYR A 95 -2.42 -6.31 -14.05
N MET A 96 -3.06 -5.22 -13.59
CA MET A 96 -4.42 -4.88 -13.97
C MET A 96 -4.53 -4.53 -15.45
N GLN A 97 -3.55 -3.83 -16.03
CA GLN A 97 -3.51 -3.56 -17.47
C GLN A 97 -3.37 -4.83 -18.35
N GLY A 98 -2.79 -5.89 -17.80
CA GLY A 98 -2.66 -7.19 -18.51
C GLY A 98 -3.92 -8.05 -18.49
N ARG A 99 -5.02 -7.57 -17.91
CA ARG A 99 -6.30 -8.29 -17.88
C ARG A 99 -7.20 -7.87 -19.03
N ASP A 100 -7.85 -8.84 -19.66
CA ASP A 100 -8.75 -8.60 -20.80
C ASP A 100 -10.07 -7.92 -20.40
N ASP A 101 -10.43 -7.95 -19.11
CA ASP A 101 -11.66 -7.38 -18.56
C ASP A 101 -11.48 -5.97 -17.97
N VAL A 102 -10.26 -5.43 -17.99
CA VAL A 102 -9.94 -4.09 -17.45
C VAL A 102 -9.86 -3.05 -18.56
N ASP A 103 -10.53 -1.93 -18.35
CA ASP A 103 -10.33 -0.71 -19.14
C ASP A 103 -9.02 -0.02 -18.69
N THR A 104 -7.99 -0.16 -19.50
CA THR A 104 -6.63 0.29 -19.19
C THR A 104 -6.48 1.81 -19.07
N ASP A 105 -7.41 2.57 -19.60
CA ASP A 105 -7.43 4.03 -19.53
C ASP A 105 -8.11 4.55 -18.24
N ARG A 106 -8.75 3.65 -17.47
CA ARG A 106 -9.50 4.00 -16.28
C ARG A 106 -9.08 3.17 -15.07
N ILE A 107 -7.80 3.33 -14.66
CA ILE A 107 -7.26 2.68 -13.46
C ILE A 107 -7.09 3.71 -12.35
N GLY A 108 -7.75 3.49 -11.22
CA GLY A 108 -7.67 4.31 -10.01
C GLY A 108 -6.94 3.63 -8.87
N LEU A 109 -6.55 4.44 -7.90
CA LEU A 109 -5.95 3.97 -6.64
C LEU A 109 -6.76 4.47 -5.44
N ILE A 110 -6.88 3.65 -4.42
CA ILE A 110 -7.35 4.07 -3.10
C ILE A 110 -6.46 3.51 -2.01
N GLY A 111 -6.05 4.35 -1.07
CA GLY A 111 -5.24 3.94 0.06
C GLY A 111 -5.68 4.55 1.38
N SER A 112 -5.39 3.82 2.46
CA SER A 112 -5.66 4.25 3.83
C SER A 112 -4.37 4.43 4.61
N SER A 113 -4.26 5.52 5.40
CA SER A 113 -3.11 5.79 6.28
C SER A 113 -1.79 5.83 5.49
N PHE A 114 -0.85 4.91 5.75
CA PHE A 114 0.40 4.80 5.00
C PHE A 114 0.14 4.44 3.52
N GLY A 115 -0.79 3.55 3.23
CA GLY A 115 -1.21 3.24 1.86
C GLY A 115 -1.77 4.47 1.13
N ALA A 116 -2.36 5.43 1.84
CA ALA A 116 -2.81 6.70 1.28
C ALA A 116 -1.63 7.59 0.86
N ALA A 117 -0.51 7.57 1.58
CA ALA A 117 0.72 8.26 1.18
C ALA A 117 1.34 7.61 -0.07
N VAL A 118 1.40 6.27 -0.11
CA VAL A 118 1.82 5.51 -1.30
C VAL A 118 0.93 5.84 -2.51
N THR A 119 -0.39 5.88 -2.32
CA THR A 119 -1.37 6.26 -3.36
C THR A 119 -1.06 7.62 -3.99
N VAL A 120 -0.88 8.65 -3.16
CA VAL A 120 -0.59 10.02 -3.65
C VAL A 120 0.75 10.07 -4.39
N TYR A 121 1.78 9.42 -3.83
CA TYR A 121 3.09 9.39 -4.49
C TYR A 121 3.02 8.66 -5.82
N THR A 122 2.40 7.48 -5.87
CA THR A 122 2.24 6.71 -7.12
C THR A 122 1.48 7.51 -8.17
N ALA A 123 0.38 8.17 -7.81
CA ALA A 123 -0.39 9.01 -8.73
C ALA A 123 0.42 10.21 -9.27
N GLY A 124 1.41 10.69 -8.50
CA GLY A 124 2.28 11.77 -8.95
C GLY A 124 3.42 11.34 -9.88
N VAL A 125 3.75 10.04 -9.93
CA VAL A 125 4.89 9.52 -10.71
C VAL A 125 4.51 8.49 -11.78
N ASP A 126 3.24 8.10 -11.85
CA ASP A 126 2.73 7.11 -12.81
C ASP A 126 1.48 7.66 -13.54
N GLU A 127 1.66 8.03 -14.80
CA GLU A 127 0.64 8.66 -15.66
C GLU A 127 -0.56 7.74 -15.98
N ARG A 128 -0.45 6.44 -15.69
CA ARG A 128 -1.54 5.47 -15.87
C ARG A 128 -2.63 5.60 -14.82
N VAL A 129 -2.38 6.34 -13.74
CA VAL A 129 -3.35 6.57 -12.66
C VAL A 129 -4.32 7.66 -13.05
N SER A 130 -5.57 7.29 -13.36
CA SER A 130 -6.63 8.22 -13.78
C SER A 130 -7.32 8.91 -12.60
N ALA A 131 -7.33 8.28 -11.41
CA ALA A 131 -7.93 8.83 -10.19
C ALA A 131 -7.24 8.28 -8.94
N ALA A 132 -7.19 9.09 -7.88
CA ALA A 132 -6.58 8.69 -6.62
C ALA A 132 -7.41 9.17 -5.42
N ILE A 133 -7.65 8.26 -4.47
CA ILE A 133 -8.33 8.54 -3.20
C ILE A 133 -7.36 8.27 -2.05
N SER A 134 -7.00 9.32 -1.31
CA SER A 134 -6.09 9.26 -0.17
C SER A 134 -6.87 9.49 1.13
N SER A 135 -7.06 8.44 1.93
CA SER A 135 -7.77 8.51 3.21
C SER A 135 -6.80 8.52 4.38
N GLY A 136 -6.60 9.69 5.01
CA GLY A 136 -5.72 9.85 6.16
C GLY A 136 -4.23 9.73 5.84
N GLY A 137 -3.85 10.00 4.59
CA GLY A 137 -2.46 10.03 4.14
C GLY A 137 -1.71 11.30 4.52
N TRP A 138 -0.44 11.35 4.17
CA TRP A 138 0.43 12.51 4.37
C TRP A 138 1.40 12.69 3.19
N GLY A 139 1.76 13.94 2.90
CA GLY A 139 2.74 14.29 1.88
C GLY A 139 4.14 14.60 2.42
N ASP A 140 4.29 14.65 3.76
CA ASP A 140 5.55 14.95 4.44
C ASP A 140 5.69 14.07 5.68
N GLY A 141 6.58 13.06 5.57
CA GLY A 141 6.82 12.09 6.64
C GLY A 141 7.43 12.71 7.90
N ALA A 142 8.35 13.66 7.76
CA ALA A 142 8.98 14.30 8.91
C ALA A 142 7.95 15.09 9.72
N ARG A 143 7.13 15.90 9.06
CA ARG A 143 6.03 16.63 9.69
C ARG A 143 4.99 15.69 10.30
N LYS A 144 4.66 14.58 9.63
CA LYS A 144 3.75 13.58 10.15
C LYS A 144 4.23 13.00 11.48
N PHE A 145 5.47 12.54 11.54
CA PHE A 145 6.03 11.95 12.75
C PHE A 145 6.24 13.00 13.85
N ARG A 146 6.65 14.23 13.50
CA ARG A 146 6.73 15.32 14.47
C ARG A 146 5.38 15.61 15.13
N ASN A 147 4.30 15.60 14.36
CA ASN A 147 2.95 15.83 14.87
C ASN A 147 2.42 14.67 15.73
N GLN A 148 2.90 13.45 15.52
CA GLN A 148 2.52 12.28 16.32
C GLN A 148 3.32 12.16 17.63
N HIS A 149 4.57 12.65 17.65
CA HIS A 149 5.44 12.66 18.82
C HIS A 149 5.44 14.07 19.45
N VAL A 150 4.33 14.40 20.10
CA VAL A 150 4.07 15.74 20.62
C VAL A 150 4.95 16.07 21.82
N GLY A 151 5.56 17.25 21.79
CA GLY A 151 6.49 17.73 22.81
C GLY A 151 7.95 17.35 22.51
N ASP A 152 8.88 18.09 23.12
CA ASP A 152 10.31 17.94 22.84
C ASP A 152 10.88 16.61 23.36
N GLU A 153 10.38 16.12 24.48
CA GLU A 153 10.80 14.84 25.06
C GLU A 153 10.39 13.65 24.16
N ALA A 154 9.11 13.59 23.72
CA ALA A 154 8.64 12.51 22.83
C ALA A 154 9.34 12.54 21.48
N TRP A 155 9.58 13.74 20.93
CA TRP A 155 10.32 13.88 19.70
C TRP A 155 11.79 13.49 19.84
N ALA A 156 12.46 13.88 20.93
CA ALA A 156 13.84 13.49 21.22
C ALA A 156 13.97 11.96 21.35
N LYS A 157 13.03 11.29 22.05
CA LYS A 157 12.99 9.84 22.17
C LYS A 157 12.84 9.17 20.80
N PHE A 158 11.95 9.68 19.95
CA PHE A 158 11.75 9.15 18.60
C PHE A 158 12.99 9.31 17.71
N THR A 159 13.61 10.49 17.72
CA THR A 159 14.82 10.75 16.91
C THR A 159 16.03 9.95 17.41
N ASP A 160 16.19 9.78 18.73
CA ASP A 160 17.20 8.89 19.31
C ASP A 160 16.99 7.43 18.87
N MET A 161 15.76 6.95 18.88
CA MET A 161 15.44 5.61 18.39
C MET A 161 15.83 5.43 16.91
N MET A 162 15.56 6.43 16.07
CA MET A 162 15.96 6.41 14.65
C MET A 162 17.49 6.37 14.50
N GLU A 163 18.23 7.16 15.29
CA GLU A 163 19.69 7.18 15.23
C GLU A 163 20.30 5.86 15.70
N ARG A 164 19.77 5.27 16.79
CA ARG A 164 20.15 3.92 17.24
C ARG A 164 19.89 2.87 16.16
N GLY A 165 18.75 2.98 15.44
CA GLY A 165 18.44 2.09 14.33
C GLY A 165 19.43 2.21 13.17
N ARG A 166 19.84 3.43 12.79
CA ARG A 166 20.87 3.67 11.76
C ARG A 166 22.22 3.06 12.16
N LYS A 167 22.63 3.32 13.40
CA LYS A 167 23.89 2.80 13.95
C LYS A 167 23.88 1.26 13.99
N HIS A 168 22.82 0.68 14.53
CA HIS A 168 22.68 -0.78 14.60
C HIS A 168 22.79 -1.42 13.21
N ARG A 169 22.08 -0.88 12.22
CA ARG A 169 22.13 -1.38 10.84
C ARG A 169 23.51 -1.22 10.21
N ALA A 170 24.21 -0.12 10.49
CA ALA A 170 25.59 0.07 10.00
C ALA A 170 26.58 -0.91 10.61
N GLU A 171 26.39 -1.31 11.87
CA GLU A 171 27.28 -2.22 12.60
C GLU A 171 26.99 -3.71 12.33
N THR A 172 25.72 -4.07 12.13
CA THR A 172 25.28 -5.47 12.07
C THR A 172 24.75 -5.90 10.70
N GLY A 173 24.38 -4.96 9.85
CA GLY A 173 23.62 -5.22 8.62
C GLY A 173 22.11 -5.43 8.84
N GLU A 174 21.68 -5.59 10.10
CA GLU A 174 20.31 -5.95 10.46
C GLU A 174 19.49 -4.74 10.96
N PRO A 175 18.16 -4.72 10.77
CA PRO A 175 17.31 -3.67 11.31
C PRO A 175 17.20 -3.77 12.84
N LEU A 176 17.19 -2.62 13.53
CA LEU A 176 16.85 -2.56 14.95
C LEU A 176 15.35 -2.78 15.12
N MET A 177 14.97 -3.85 15.79
CA MET A 177 13.58 -4.15 16.10
C MET A 177 13.11 -3.32 17.29
N VAL A 178 11.98 -2.62 17.11
CA VAL A 178 11.36 -1.77 18.14
C VAL A 178 9.85 -2.03 18.20
N PRO A 179 9.19 -1.78 19.35
CA PRO A 179 7.74 -1.87 19.43
C PRO A 179 7.08 -0.92 18.42
N ARG A 180 6.03 -1.41 17.74
CA ARG A 180 5.28 -0.62 16.75
C ARG A 180 4.82 0.74 17.30
N TYR A 181 4.42 0.79 18.56
CA TYR A 181 3.90 2.00 19.19
C TYR A 181 4.97 3.06 19.50
N ASP A 182 6.25 2.69 19.46
CA ASP A 182 7.34 3.65 19.50
C ASP A 182 7.50 4.39 18.15
N ILE A 183 7.03 3.77 17.05
CA ILE A 183 7.04 4.37 15.71
C ILE A 183 5.72 5.14 15.46
N VAL A 184 4.59 4.49 15.73
CA VAL A 184 3.25 5.05 15.54
C VAL A 184 2.51 5.00 16.88
N PRO A 185 2.61 6.06 17.70
CA PRO A 185 1.95 6.12 19.00
C PRO A 185 0.44 5.90 18.86
N MET A 186 -0.15 5.19 19.83
CA MET A 186 -1.61 5.14 19.94
C MET A 186 -2.13 6.49 20.48
N PRO A 187 -3.31 6.91 20.01
CA PRO A 187 -3.99 8.10 20.54
C PRO A 187 -4.38 7.94 22.01
#